data_7d8b7568f55c90001f837dc5c0d9ad34
#
_entry.id   7d8b7568f55c90001f837dc5c0d9ad34
#
_cell.length_a   1.000
_cell.length_b   1.000
_cell.length_c   1.000
_cell.angle_alpha   90.00
_cell.angle_beta   90.00
_cell.angle_gamma   90.00
#
_symmetry.space_group_name_H-M   'P 1'
#
loop_
_entity.id
_entity.type
_entity.pdbx_description
1 polymer ?
#
loop_
_entity_poly.entity_id
_entity_poly.type
_entity_poly.pdbx_seq_one_letter_code
_entity_poly.pdbx_strand_id
1 'polypeptide(L)'
;RALAQSGTTAFLFATMAMDEESLALRCRAAARAAKQRPAGESRCLGVYLEGPFLSYEKRGAHNPKFLHLPDGEMLRRLDDAAEGCIRAVCMAPELDGAIDLAKKLKGKKLVSFAHSAAEYDVAMQAFEAGFSNLTHTFNCMQPMLHRAPGPIAAAADTKGVTAELIDDALHVQPPMIRALFKLMGPERIILISDSIAACGMAEGVYPSPDGMKIRLANGRATVDGTDTLAGSVMPLFQGVRRIHE
;
A
#
# COMPACT_ATOMS: atom_id res chain seq x y z
N ARG A 1 3.36 2.46 -20.81
CA ARG A 1 2.59 1.82 -21.91
C ARG A 1 1.86 0.57 -21.42
N ALA A 2 2.52 -0.41 -20.79
CA ALA A 2 1.86 -1.64 -20.32
C ALA A 2 0.63 -1.36 -19.44
N LEU A 3 0.73 -0.46 -18.46
CA LEU A 3 -0.40 -0.05 -17.62
C LEU A 3 -1.54 0.59 -18.44
N ALA A 4 -1.23 1.43 -19.43
CA ALA A 4 -2.25 2.04 -20.31
C ALA A 4 -2.96 0.98 -21.16
N GLN A 5 -2.24 -0.01 -21.67
CA GLN A 5 -2.80 -1.14 -22.42
C GLN A 5 -3.72 -2.02 -21.56
N SER A 6 -3.49 -2.07 -20.24
CA SER A 6 -4.37 -2.74 -19.28
C SER A 6 -5.49 -1.83 -18.73
N GLY A 7 -5.75 -0.67 -19.35
CA GLY A 7 -6.84 0.24 -18.97
C GLY A 7 -6.53 1.18 -17.79
N THR A 8 -5.33 1.12 -17.20
CA THR A 8 -4.93 2.03 -16.14
C THR A 8 -4.49 3.36 -16.70
N THR A 9 -5.23 4.44 -16.47
CA THR A 9 -4.95 5.78 -17.02
C THR A 9 -3.97 6.59 -16.15
N ALA A 10 -3.94 6.33 -14.85
CA ALA A 10 -3.06 6.98 -13.90
C ALA A 10 -2.68 6.03 -12.76
N PHE A 11 -1.55 6.29 -12.11
CA PHE A 11 -1.07 5.49 -10.98
C PHE A 11 -0.24 6.33 -10.01
N LEU A 12 -0.16 5.89 -8.77
CA LEU A 12 0.88 6.27 -7.83
C LEU A 12 1.99 5.23 -7.87
N PHE A 13 3.23 5.70 -7.88
CA PHE A 13 4.40 4.83 -7.79
C PHE A 13 4.57 4.41 -6.33
N ALA A 14 4.22 3.17 -6.00
CA ALA A 14 4.43 2.61 -4.67
C ALA A 14 5.91 2.25 -4.46
N THR A 15 6.43 2.59 -3.27
CA THR A 15 7.75 2.14 -2.82
C THR A 15 7.60 0.89 -1.94
N MET A 16 8.71 0.42 -1.42
CA MET A 16 8.78 -0.56 -0.34
C MET A 16 9.86 -0.13 0.65
N ALA A 17 9.93 -0.74 1.83
CA ALA A 17 10.97 -0.43 2.80
C ALA A 17 12.36 -0.72 2.21
N MET A 18 13.22 0.31 2.17
CA MET A 18 14.59 0.28 1.67
C MET A 18 15.44 1.29 2.46
N ASP A 19 16.75 1.27 2.26
CA ASP A 19 17.60 2.34 2.76
C ASP A 19 17.20 3.71 2.18
N GLU A 20 17.49 4.78 2.92
CA GLU A 20 17.04 6.13 2.58
C GLU A 20 17.55 6.61 1.21
N GLU A 21 18.78 6.25 0.85
CA GLU A 21 19.37 6.63 -0.43
C GLU A 21 18.63 5.98 -1.60
N SER A 22 18.32 4.69 -1.48
CA SER A 22 17.52 3.93 -2.44
C SER A 22 16.10 4.48 -2.56
N LEU A 23 15.45 4.86 -1.45
CA LEU A 23 14.14 5.51 -1.46
C LEU A 23 14.22 6.87 -2.17
N ALA A 24 15.21 7.71 -1.84
CA ALA A 24 15.40 9.01 -2.47
C ALA A 24 15.62 8.89 -3.99
N LEU A 25 16.38 7.89 -4.44
CA LEU A 25 16.57 7.62 -5.87
C LEU A 25 15.23 7.32 -6.57
N ARG A 26 14.37 6.53 -5.98
CA ARG A 26 13.03 6.20 -6.51
C ARG A 26 12.09 7.38 -6.47
N CYS A 27 12.13 8.17 -5.41
CA CYS A 27 11.40 9.44 -5.30
C CYS A 27 11.77 10.39 -6.44
N ARG A 28 13.08 10.56 -6.72
CA ARG A 28 13.55 11.36 -7.87
C ARG A 28 13.07 10.81 -9.21
N ALA A 29 13.07 9.49 -9.38
CA ALA A 29 12.58 8.86 -10.61
C ALA A 29 11.06 9.10 -10.80
N ALA A 30 10.28 8.94 -9.74
CA ALA A 30 8.84 9.21 -9.76
C ALA A 30 8.52 10.69 -10.01
N ALA A 31 9.28 11.62 -9.43
CA ALA A 31 9.15 13.06 -9.68
C ALA A 31 9.38 13.40 -11.17
N ARG A 32 10.42 12.82 -11.78
CA ARG A 32 10.66 12.97 -13.23
C ARG A 32 9.50 12.40 -14.05
N ALA A 33 9.01 11.20 -13.71
CA ALA A 33 7.89 10.59 -14.41
C ALA A 33 6.57 11.39 -14.25
N ALA A 34 6.34 12.00 -13.10
CA ALA A 34 5.16 12.81 -12.84
C ALA A 34 5.10 14.11 -13.69
N LYS A 35 6.28 14.64 -14.07
CA LYS A 35 6.38 15.81 -14.98
C LYS A 35 6.16 15.45 -16.44
N GLN A 36 6.40 14.20 -16.81
CA GLN A 36 6.27 13.74 -18.19
C GLN A 36 4.83 13.32 -18.48
N ARG A 37 4.35 13.58 -19.69
CA ARG A 37 3.01 13.20 -20.16
C ARG A 37 3.10 12.62 -21.57
N PRO A 38 3.78 11.48 -21.74
CA PRO A 38 3.90 10.90 -23.07
C PRO A 38 2.54 10.38 -23.54
N ALA A 39 2.24 10.58 -24.82
CA ALA A 39 1.01 10.09 -25.42
C ALA A 39 0.95 8.56 -25.38
N GLY A 40 -0.21 8.01 -25.04
CA GLY A 40 -0.44 6.56 -24.97
C GLY A 40 0.19 5.88 -23.75
N GLU A 41 0.55 6.64 -22.71
CA GLU A 41 1.07 6.10 -21.45
C GLU A 41 0.20 6.52 -20.27
N SER A 42 0.20 5.71 -19.21
CA SER A 42 -0.45 6.05 -17.95
C SER A 42 0.29 7.17 -17.24
N ARG A 43 -0.45 8.08 -16.63
CA ARG A 43 0.13 9.21 -15.91
C ARG A 43 0.61 8.79 -14.53
N CYS A 44 1.87 9.06 -14.22
CA CYS A 44 2.36 9.01 -12.84
C CYS A 44 1.84 10.24 -12.08
N LEU A 45 1.13 10.04 -10.97
CA LEU A 45 0.59 11.13 -10.12
C LEU A 45 1.53 11.51 -8.97
N GLY A 46 2.56 10.72 -8.72
CA GLY A 46 3.51 10.89 -7.64
C GLY A 46 3.82 9.59 -6.93
N VAL A 47 4.28 9.70 -5.70
CA VAL A 47 4.73 8.58 -4.86
C VAL A 47 3.66 8.21 -3.83
N TYR A 48 3.45 6.91 -3.67
CA TYR A 48 2.82 6.25 -2.56
C TYR A 48 3.94 5.65 -1.72
N LEU A 49 4.32 6.31 -0.63
CA LEU A 49 5.44 5.90 0.21
C LEU A 49 4.99 4.77 1.14
N GLU A 50 5.18 3.52 0.73
CA GLU A 50 4.92 2.35 1.53
C GLU A 50 6.23 1.88 2.19
N GLY A 51 6.26 2.02 3.50
CA GLY A 51 7.49 1.92 4.28
C GLY A 51 8.36 3.19 4.16
N PRO A 52 9.30 3.32 5.09
CA PRO A 52 9.81 2.31 6.04
C PRO A 52 9.07 2.27 7.40
N PHE A 53 8.05 3.05 7.66
CA PHE A 53 7.39 3.25 8.96
C PHE A 53 6.34 2.16 9.27
N LEU A 54 6.74 0.89 9.18
CA LEU A 54 5.86 -0.28 9.26
C LEU A 54 6.21 -1.16 10.46
N SER A 55 5.22 -1.88 10.98
CA SER A 55 5.39 -2.82 12.09
C SER A 55 6.27 -4.00 11.67
N TYR A 56 7.24 -4.35 12.52
CA TYR A 56 8.06 -5.54 12.32
C TYR A 56 7.20 -6.82 12.30
N GLU A 57 6.19 -6.89 13.17
CA GLU A 57 5.28 -8.04 13.25
C GLU A 57 4.47 -8.24 11.97
N LYS A 58 3.98 -7.14 11.39
CA LYS A 58 3.11 -7.14 10.21
C LYS A 58 3.83 -6.74 8.92
N ARG A 59 5.15 -6.89 8.86
CA ARG A 59 5.97 -6.44 7.74
C ARG A 59 5.67 -7.09 6.39
N GLY A 60 4.99 -8.24 6.37
CA GLY A 60 4.72 -8.96 5.12
C GLY A 60 6.00 -9.26 4.34
N ALA A 61 6.05 -8.84 3.10
CA ALA A 61 7.19 -9.02 2.20
C ALA A 61 8.27 -7.92 2.31
N HIS A 62 8.15 -6.97 3.24
CA HIS A 62 9.20 -5.97 3.45
C HIS A 62 10.40 -6.54 4.18
N ASN A 63 11.61 -6.16 3.74
CA ASN A 63 12.84 -6.55 4.39
C ASN A 63 12.94 -5.85 5.76
N PRO A 64 12.96 -6.60 6.88
CA PRO A 64 12.95 -6.02 8.23
C PRO A 64 14.15 -5.14 8.55
N LYS A 65 15.24 -5.29 7.81
CA LYS A 65 16.47 -4.47 7.95
C LYS A 65 16.20 -2.98 7.72
N PHE A 66 15.19 -2.65 6.93
CA PHE A 66 14.89 -1.29 6.50
C PHE A 66 13.68 -0.66 7.18
N LEU A 67 13.14 -1.32 8.20
CA LEU A 67 12.03 -0.75 8.96
C LEU A 67 12.55 0.28 9.97
N HIS A 68 11.85 1.40 10.07
CA HIS A 68 12.17 2.51 10.96
C HIS A 68 10.94 2.97 11.73
N LEU A 69 11.17 3.59 12.87
CA LEU A 69 10.13 4.39 13.52
C LEU A 69 9.79 5.61 12.66
N PRO A 70 8.56 6.13 12.74
CA PRO A 70 8.15 7.33 12.03
C PRO A 70 9.09 8.50 12.30
N ASP A 71 9.73 8.99 11.24
CA ASP A 71 10.72 10.08 11.27
C ASP A 71 10.29 11.18 10.28
N GLY A 72 9.88 12.33 10.82
CA GLY A 72 9.44 13.49 10.03
C GLY A 72 10.58 14.14 9.23
N GLU A 73 11.81 14.08 9.72
CA GLU A 73 12.96 14.64 8.98
C GLU A 73 13.36 13.73 7.81
N MET A 74 13.35 12.40 8.00
CA MET A 74 13.53 11.46 6.90
C MET A 74 12.45 11.67 5.84
N LEU A 75 11.18 11.75 6.25
CA LEU A 75 10.08 12.01 5.32
C LEU A 75 10.27 13.33 4.56
N ARG A 76 10.71 14.40 5.23
CA ARG A 76 10.99 15.68 4.58
C ARG A 76 12.08 15.55 3.51
N ARG A 77 13.21 14.88 3.82
CA ARG A 77 14.28 14.65 2.84
C ARG A 77 13.79 13.81 1.65
N LEU A 78 12.95 12.80 1.87
CA LEU A 78 12.35 12.01 0.79
C LEU A 78 11.37 12.84 -0.05
N ASP A 79 10.57 13.71 0.58
CA ASP A 79 9.65 14.60 -0.14
C ASP A 79 10.39 15.68 -0.94
N ASP A 80 11.50 16.21 -0.41
CA ASP A 80 12.40 17.09 -1.15
C ASP A 80 12.98 16.36 -2.39
N ALA A 81 13.44 15.11 -2.23
CA ALA A 81 13.90 14.28 -3.34
C ALA A 81 12.79 13.96 -4.36
N ALA A 82 11.56 13.86 -3.89
CA ALA A 82 10.35 13.70 -4.71
C ALA A 82 9.84 15.02 -5.29
N GLU A 83 10.51 16.15 -5.05
CA GLU A 83 10.04 17.49 -5.45
C GLU A 83 8.59 17.77 -5.02
N GLY A 84 8.21 17.33 -3.80
CA GLY A 84 6.88 17.51 -3.23
C GLY A 84 5.80 16.58 -3.81
N CYS A 85 6.16 15.57 -4.59
CA CYS A 85 5.16 14.68 -5.18
C CYS A 85 4.89 13.38 -4.37
N ILE A 86 5.34 13.26 -3.12
CA ILE A 86 4.78 12.23 -2.23
C ILE A 86 3.32 12.57 -1.96
N ARG A 87 2.41 11.71 -2.37
CA ARG A 87 0.96 11.88 -2.25
C ARG A 87 0.39 11.15 -1.04
N ALA A 88 0.93 9.97 -0.76
CA ALA A 88 0.51 9.13 0.35
C ALA A 88 1.71 8.65 1.16
N VAL A 89 1.51 8.51 2.47
CA VAL A 89 2.50 7.97 3.42
C VAL A 89 1.83 6.86 4.22
N CYS A 90 2.34 5.64 4.10
CA CYS A 90 1.90 4.47 4.85
C CYS A 90 2.65 4.38 6.18
N MET A 91 1.91 4.19 7.25
CA MET A 91 2.48 4.02 8.58
C MET A 91 1.67 3.02 9.40
N ALA A 92 2.35 2.34 10.31
CA ALA A 92 1.75 1.58 11.40
C ALA A 92 1.50 2.53 12.58
N PRO A 93 0.24 2.81 12.96
CA PRO A 93 -0.07 3.86 13.95
C PRO A 93 0.37 3.53 15.37
N GLU A 94 0.61 2.26 15.70
CA GLU A 94 1.13 1.83 17.01
C GLU A 94 2.60 2.17 17.22
N LEU A 95 3.33 2.56 16.18
CA LEU A 95 4.73 2.93 16.30
C LEU A 95 4.88 4.31 16.95
N ASP A 96 5.89 4.43 17.81
CA ASP A 96 6.21 5.70 18.45
C ASP A 96 6.41 6.82 17.42
N GLY A 97 5.72 7.95 17.64
CA GLY A 97 5.75 9.11 16.74
C GLY A 97 4.79 9.06 15.56
N ALA A 98 4.11 7.93 15.26
CA ALA A 98 3.20 7.80 14.12
C ALA A 98 2.00 8.76 14.21
N ILE A 99 1.35 8.80 15.37
CA ILE A 99 0.18 9.68 15.62
C ILE A 99 0.57 11.16 15.48
N ASP A 100 1.72 11.56 16.01
CA ASP A 100 2.16 12.95 15.93
C ASP A 100 2.59 13.34 14.50
N LEU A 101 3.21 12.43 13.78
CA LEU A 101 3.53 12.65 12.37
C LEU A 101 2.25 12.74 11.53
N ALA A 102 1.25 11.89 11.77
CA ALA A 102 -0.04 11.94 11.09
C ALA A 102 -0.75 13.30 11.29
N LYS A 103 -0.79 13.83 12.51
CA LYS A 103 -1.33 15.16 12.81
C LYS A 103 -0.66 16.25 11.96
N LYS A 104 0.67 16.20 11.79
CA LYS A 104 1.44 17.17 10.99
C LYS A 104 1.16 17.07 9.49
N LEU A 105 0.80 15.86 9.01
CA LEU A 105 0.50 15.58 7.60
C LEU A 105 -0.97 15.79 7.24
N LYS A 106 -1.86 15.83 8.22
CA LYS A 106 -3.32 16.00 8.04
C LYS A 106 -3.63 17.17 7.11
N GLY A 107 -4.41 16.92 6.06
CA GLY A 107 -4.77 17.92 5.05
C GLY A 107 -3.66 18.26 4.03
N LYS A 108 -2.46 17.70 4.16
CA LYS A 108 -1.34 17.92 3.23
C LYS A 108 -1.02 16.68 2.40
N LYS A 109 -1.09 15.51 3.01
CA LYS A 109 -0.82 14.21 2.38
C LYS A 109 -1.86 13.20 2.86
N LEU A 110 -2.16 12.20 2.03
CA LEU A 110 -2.91 11.04 2.48
C LEU A 110 -2.03 10.25 3.48
N VAL A 111 -2.54 10.01 4.67
CA VAL A 111 -1.89 9.12 5.63
C VAL A 111 -2.67 7.82 5.66
N SER A 112 -2.01 6.73 5.30
CA SER A 112 -2.62 5.42 5.18
C SER A 112 -2.15 4.48 6.29
N PHE A 113 -3.10 3.80 6.89
CA PHE A 113 -2.88 2.71 7.84
C PHE A 113 -2.36 1.49 7.08
N ALA A 114 -1.17 1.02 7.39
CA ALA A 114 -0.52 -0.06 6.65
C ALA A 114 0.37 -0.90 7.57
N HIS A 115 0.45 -2.21 7.30
CA HIS A 115 1.40 -3.10 7.94
C HIS A 115 1.47 -2.92 9.46
N SER A 116 0.35 -3.11 10.13
CA SER A 116 0.15 -2.68 11.52
C SER A 116 -0.42 -3.78 12.39
N ALA A 117 0.11 -3.88 13.60
CA ALA A 117 -0.43 -4.73 14.66
C ALA A 117 -1.46 -4.01 15.55
N ALA A 118 -1.86 -2.79 15.19
CA ALA A 118 -2.81 -1.99 15.95
C ALA A 118 -4.19 -2.64 15.99
N GLU A 119 -4.77 -2.65 17.19
CA GLU A 119 -6.14 -3.04 17.46
C GLU A 119 -7.10 -1.86 17.28
N TYR A 120 -8.39 -2.10 17.50
CA TYR A 120 -9.48 -1.16 17.26
C TYR A 120 -9.24 0.21 17.89
N ASP A 121 -8.91 0.29 19.18
CA ASP A 121 -8.76 1.57 19.89
C ASP A 121 -7.62 2.42 19.35
N VAL A 122 -6.49 1.79 19.01
CA VAL A 122 -5.35 2.48 18.40
C VAL A 122 -5.70 2.93 16.97
N ALA A 123 -6.45 2.13 16.23
CA ALA A 123 -6.93 2.50 14.90
C ALA A 123 -7.89 3.69 14.95
N MET A 124 -8.81 3.75 15.93
CA MET A 124 -9.69 4.90 16.15
C MET A 124 -8.88 6.18 16.41
N GLN A 125 -7.89 6.12 17.31
CA GLN A 125 -7.00 7.25 17.58
C GLN A 125 -6.22 7.68 16.32
N ALA A 126 -5.80 6.72 15.49
CA ALA A 126 -5.12 7.00 14.24
C ALA A 126 -6.02 7.76 13.25
N PHE A 127 -7.27 7.35 13.07
CA PHE A 127 -8.22 8.03 12.19
C PHE A 127 -8.53 9.44 12.68
N GLU A 128 -8.69 9.65 13.97
CA GLU A 128 -8.82 10.99 14.57
C GLU A 128 -7.59 11.87 14.31
N ALA A 129 -6.39 11.29 14.38
CA ALA A 129 -5.13 11.98 14.13
C ALA A 129 -4.89 12.35 12.66
N GLY A 130 -5.59 11.72 11.71
CA GLY A 130 -5.50 12.07 10.31
C GLY A 130 -5.19 10.92 9.34
N PHE A 131 -5.09 9.68 9.84
CA PHE A 131 -5.17 8.53 8.94
C PHE A 131 -6.55 8.52 8.29
N SER A 132 -6.63 8.25 7.01
CA SER A 132 -7.89 8.32 6.25
C SER A 132 -8.05 7.20 5.22
N ASN A 133 -7.14 6.23 5.23
CA ASN A 133 -7.16 5.11 4.30
C ASN A 133 -6.60 3.85 4.97
N LEU A 134 -7.09 2.68 4.56
CA LEU A 134 -6.49 1.37 4.84
C LEU A 134 -5.77 0.89 3.58
N THR A 135 -4.47 0.68 3.64
CA THR A 135 -3.67 0.09 2.56
C THR A 135 -4.00 -1.40 2.43
N HIS A 136 -4.23 -1.90 1.20
CA HIS A 136 -4.50 -3.32 0.88
C HIS A 136 -5.24 -4.07 2.00
N THR A 137 -6.42 -3.58 2.35
CA THR A 137 -7.27 -4.03 3.48
C THR A 137 -7.29 -5.55 3.63
N PHE A 138 -7.25 -6.04 4.87
CA PHE A 138 -7.03 -7.40 5.37
C PHE A 138 -5.58 -7.88 5.37
N ASN A 139 -4.72 -7.37 4.49
CA ASN A 139 -3.35 -7.85 4.37
C ASN A 139 -2.44 -7.12 5.36
N CYS A 140 -1.60 -7.87 6.05
CA CYS A 140 -0.62 -7.33 7.00
C CYS A 140 -1.22 -6.41 8.08
N MET A 141 -2.42 -6.71 8.57
CA MET A 141 -3.09 -6.03 9.68
C MET A 141 -3.77 -7.02 10.63
N GLN A 142 -4.27 -6.53 11.76
CA GLN A 142 -5.02 -7.38 12.68
C GLN A 142 -6.35 -7.82 12.05
N PRO A 143 -6.73 -9.09 12.23
CA PRO A 143 -8.00 -9.60 11.71
C PRO A 143 -9.18 -9.02 12.47
N MET A 144 -10.35 -9.00 11.83
CA MET A 144 -11.62 -8.63 12.47
C MET A 144 -12.21 -9.82 13.21
N LEU A 145 -12.11 -9.83 14.54
CA LEU A 145 -12.66 -10.87 15.42
C LEU A 145 -13.73 -10.29 16.34
N HIS A 146 -14.60 -11.16 16.88
CA HIS A 146 -15.74 -10.74 17.72
C HIS A 146 -15.34 -10.10 19.07
N ARG A 147 -14.11 -10.30 19.56
CA ARG A 147 -13.56 -9.72 20.80
C ARG A 147 -12.30 -8.88 20.55
N ALA A 148 -11.79 -8.86 19.33
CA ALA A 148 -10.68 -8.03 18.85
C ALA A 148 -11.06 -7.54 17.45
N PRO A 149 -11.90 -6.49 17.35
CA PRO A 149 -12.51 -6.10 16.06
C PRO A 149 -11.51 -5.51 15.06
N GLY A 150 -10.36 -5.06 15.52
CA GLY A 150 -9.25 -4.63 14.69
C GLY A 150 -9.51 -3.34 13.89
N PRO A 151 -8.57 -2.98 12.99
CA PRO A 151 -8.62 -1.70 12.28
C PRO A 151 -9.74 -1.62 11.23
N ILE A 152 -10.21 -2.75 10.69
CA ILE A 152 -11.27 -2.75 9.67
C ILE A 152 -12.61 -2.33 10.27
N ALA A 153 -12.94 -2.82 11.47
CA ALA A 153 -14.12 -2.37 12.19
C ALA A 153 -14.02 -0.89 12.57
N ALA A 154 -12.86 -0.43 13.04
CA ALA A 154 -12.62 0.97 13.33
C ALA A 154 -12.80 1.87 12.09
N ALA A 155 -12.32 1.43 10.93
CA ALA A 155 -12.51 2.14 9.67
C ALA A 155 -13.99 2.18 9.24
N ALA A 156 -14.74 1.09 9.48
CA ALA A 156 -16.17 1.05 9.20
C ALA A 156 -16.94 2.08 10.04
N ASP A 157 -16.59 2.21 11.32
CA ASP A 157 -17.20 3.15 12.26
C ASP A 157 -16.77 4.61 12.04
N THR A 158 -15.68 4.83 11.30
CA THR A 158 -15.14 6.18 11.04
C THR A 158 -15.55 6.69 9.66
N LYS A 159 -16.38 7.77 9.62
CA LYS A 159 -16.78 8.38 8.35
C LYS A 159 -15.56 8.95 7.61
N GLY A 160 -15.53 8.76 6.28
CA GLY A 160 -14.48 9.32 5.41
C GLY A 160 -13.20 8.52 5.33
N VAL A 161 -13.07 7.43 6.09
CA VAL A 161 -11.96 6.47 5.90
C VAL A 161 -12.28 5.58 4.70
N THR A 162 -11.32 5.45 3.80
CA THR A 162 -11.37 4.56 2.63
C THR A 162 -10.61 3.26 2.87
N ALA A 163 -10.90 2.25 2.06
CA ALA A 163 -10.25 0.95 2.13
C ALA A 163 -9.76 0.53 0.74
N GLU A 164 -8.46 0.36 0.58
CA GLU A 164 -7.90 -0.23 -0.63
C GLU A 164 -8.10 -1.74 -0.62
N LEU A 165 -8.44 -2.30 -1.78
CA LEU A 165 -8.76 -3.71 -1.94
C LEU A 165 -8.04 -4.29 -3.15
N ILE A 166 -7.28 -5.37 -2.94
CA ILE A 166 -6.71 -6.21 -4.00
C ILE A 166 -7.71 -7.31 -4.31
N ASP A 167 -8.30 -7.31 -5.51
CA ASP A 167 -9.20 -8.37 -5.97
C ASP A 167 -8.54 -9.25 -7.04
N ASP A 168 -7.59 -10.08 -6.59
CA ASP A 168 -6.93 -11.10 -7.41
C ASP A 168 -7.33 -12.53 -7.00
N ALA A 169 -8.28 -12.69 -6.08
CA ALA A 169 -8.70 -13.95 -5.47
C ALA A 169 -7.62 -14.71 -4.68
N LEU A 170 -6.47 -14.10 -4.48
CA LEU A 170 -5.37 -14.66 -3.68
C LEU A 170 -5.22 -13.92 -2.36
N HIS A 171 -5.15 -12.57 -2.42
CA HIS A 171 -5.00 -11.72 -1.24
C HIS A 171 -6.27 -11.67 -0.39
N VAL A 172 -7.44 -11.62 -1.03
CA VAL A 172 -8.73 -11.57 -0.34
C VAL A 172 -9.71 -12.52 -1.01
N GLN A 173 -10.31 -13.41 -0.23
CA GLN A 173 -11.31 -14.35 -0.74
C GLN A 173 -12.65 -13.62 -1.07
N PRO A 174 -13.37 -14.03 -2.12
CA PRO A 174 -14.60 -13.36 -2.56
C PRO A 174 -15.66 -13.13 -1.48
N PRO A 175 -15.90 -14.05 -0.53
CA PRO A 175 -16.83 -13.78 0.59
C PRO A 175 -16.41 -12.59 1.46
N MET A 176 -15.10 -12.39 1.67
CA MET A 176 -14.56 -11.29 2.46
C MET A 176 -14.66 -9.95 1.70
N ILE A 177 -14.49 -9.98 0.37
CA ILE A 177 -14.74 -8.83 -0.50
C ILE A 177 -16.20 -8.38 -0.35
N ARG A 178 -17.15 -9.30 -0.49
CA ARG A 178 -18.58 -8.98 -0.31
C ARG A 178 -18.92 -8.48 1.09
N ALA A 179 -18.25 -9.01 2.12
CA ALA A 179 -18.42 -8.54 3.50
C ALA A 179 -17.90 -7.08 3.65
N LEU A 180 -16.75 -6.76 3.09
CA LEU A 180 -16.18 -5.42 3.12
C LEU A 180 -17.10 -4.38 2.43
N PHE A 181 -17.65 -4.72 1.26
CA PHE A 181 -18.62 -3.87 0.57
C PHE A 181 -19.89 -3.61 1.39
N LYS A 182 -20.40 -4.63 2.10
CA LYS A 182 -21.56 -4.46 2.99
C LYS A 182 -21.24 -3.63 4.22
N LEU A 183 -20.01 -3.72 4.73
CA LEU A 183 -19.56 -3.04 5.93
C LEU A 183 -19.28 -1.56 5.68
N MET A 184 -18.61 -1.24 4.58
CA MET A 184 -18.12 0.12 4.31
C MET A 184 -18.91 0.89 3.25
N GLY A 185 -19.67 0.21 2.39
CA GLY A 185 -20.27 0.80 1.19
C GLY A 185 -19.29 0.94 0.02
N PRO A 186 -19.78 0.88 -1.21
CA PRO A 186 -18.91 0.90 -2.42
C PRO A 186 -18.15 2.23 -2.58
N GLU A 187 -18.69 3.33 -2.09
CA GLU A 187 -18.10 4.68 -2.19
C GLU A 187 -16.83 4.86 -1.36
N ARG A 188 -16.55 3.95 -0.42
CA ARG A 188 -15.35 3.97 0.42
C ARG A 188 -14.32 2.90 0.04
N ILE A 189 -14.56 2.11 -1.01
CA ILE A 189 -13.64 1.06 -1.45
C ILE A 189 -12.89 1.51 -2.69
N ILE A 190 -11.58 1.37 -2.66
CA ILE A 190 -10.67 1.69 -3.76
C ILE A 190 -10.03 0.41 -4.25
N LEU A 191 -10.32 0.00 -5.48
CA LEU A 191 -9.64 -1.14 -6.08
C LEU A 191 -8.21 -0.76 -6.43
N ILE A 192 -7.27 -1.57 -5.99
CA ILE A 192 -5.85 -1.44 -6.30
C ILE A 192 -5.32 -2.75 -6.90
N SER A 193 -4.24 -2.65 -7.66
CA SER A 193 -3.54 -3.83 -8.16
C SER A 193 -2.46 -4.32 -7.20
N ASP A 194 -1.81 -3.42 -6.48
CA ASP A 194 -0.57 -3.72 -5.75
C ASP A 194 0.43 -4.51 -6.61
N SER A 195 0.55 -4.09 -7.88
CA SER A 195 1.36 -4.82 -8.86
C SER A 195 2.84 -4.62 -8.65
N ILE A 196 3.57 -5.72 -8.63
CA ILE A 196 5.04 -5.71 -8.56
C ILE A 196 5.68 -5.54 -9.96
N ALA A 197 6.97 -5.20 -9.97
CA ALA A 197 7.73 -5.02 -11.22
C ALA A 197 7.78 -6.27 -12.10
N ALA A 198 7.61 -7.45 -11.53
CA ALA A 198 7.58 -8.72 -12.25
C ALA A 198 6.18 -9.08 -12.82
N CYS A 199 5.16 -8.23 -12.66
CA CYS A 199 3.84 -8.45 -13.25
C CYS A 199 3.94 -8.55 -14.78
N GLY A 200 3.41 -9.64 -15.34
CA GLY A 200 3.47 -9.93 -16.78
C GLY A 200 4.76 -10.60 -17.25
N MET A 201 5.68 -10.91 -16.36
CA MET A 201 6.88 -11.70 -16.67
C MET A 201 6.59 -13.21 -16.61
N ALA A 202 7.47 -14.02 -17.19
CA ALA A 202 7.39 -15.47 -17.11
C ALA A 202 7.58 -15.98 -15.67
N GLU A 203 7.17 -17.23 -15.42
CA GLU A 203 7.47 -17.89 -14.14
C GLU A 203 8.98 -17.96 -13.88
N GLY A 204 9.41 -17.75 -12.66
CA GLY A 204 10.83 -17.69 -12.31
C GLY A 204 11.08 -16.98 -10.98
N VAL A 205 12.36 -16.76 -10.68
CA VAL A 205 12.81 -16.02 -9.50
C VAL A 205 13.44 -14.69 -9.95
N TYR A 206 12.96 -13.58 -9.39
CA TYR A 206 13.37 -12.23 -9.75
C TYR A 206 13.95 -11.49 -8.54
N PRO A 207 14.95 -10.64 -8.74
CA PRO A 207 15.45 -9.80 -7.65
C PRO A 207 14.42 -8.74 -7.27
N SER A 208 14.24 -8.53 -5.98
CA SER A 208 13.50 -7.39 -5.45
C SER A 208 14.45 -6.21 -5.16
N PRO A 209 13.96 -4.97 -5.27
CA PRO A 209 14.79 -3.78 -5.04
C PRO A 209 15.41 -3.67 -3.64
N ASP A 210 14.84 -4.35 -2.65
CA ASP A 210 15.32 -4.39 -1.25
C ASP A 210 16.33 -5.52 -0.99
N GLY A 211 16.80 -6.19 -2.07
CA GLY A 211 17.77 -7.29 -2.01
C GLY A 211 17.17 -8.67 -1.73
N MET A 212 15.85 -8.76 -1.53
CA MET A 212 15.16 -10.04 -1.44
C MET A 212 14.95 -10.65 -2.83
N LYS A 213 14.37 -11.84 -2.89
CA LYS A 213 13.98 -12.50 -4.14
C LYS A 213 12.48 -12.79 -4.13
N ILE A 214 11.85 -12.62 -5.27
CA ILE A 214 10.43 -12.91 -5.48
C ILE A 214 10.30 -14.04 -6.46
N ARG A 215 9.53 -15.06 -6.10
CA ARG A 215 9.20 -16.20 -6.96
C ARG A 215 7.85 -15.97 -7.61
N LEU A 216 7.80 -16.06 -8.93
CA LEU A 216 6.56 -16.13 -9.70
C LEU A 216 6.29 -17.59 -10.06
N ALA A 217 5.17 -18.12 -9.63
CA ALA A 217 4.71 -19.46 -9.98
C ALA A 217 3.17 -19.55 -9.84
N ASN A 218 2.52 -20.23 -10.77
CA ASN A 218 1.07 -20.47 -10.73
C ASN A 218 0.23 -19.20 -10.52
N GLY A 219 0.61 -18.11 -11.16
CA GLY A 219 -0.09 -16.81 -11.04
C GLY A 219 0.08 -16.11 -9.70
N ARG A 220 1.03 -16.53 -8.85
CA ARG A 220 1.33 -15.96 -7.53
C ARG A 220 2.74 -15.37 -7.51
N ALA A 221 2.89 -14.29 -6.76
CA ALA A 221 4.18 -13.75 -6.38
C ALA A 221 4.39 -13.98 -4.88
N THR A 222 5.47 -14.63 -4.51
CA THR A 222 5.82 -14.87 -3.10
C THR A 222 7.28 -14.50 -2.83
N VAL A 223 7.61 -14.18 -1.60
CA VAL A 223 9.01 -14.12 -1.16
C VAL A 223 9.63 -15.50 -1.35
N ASP A 224 10.72 -15.59 -2.11
CA ASP A 224 11.35 -16.87 -2.47
C ASP A 224 11.67 -17.72 -1.25
N GLY A 225 11.24 -18.98 -1.28
CA GLY A 225 11.39 -19.92 -0.16
C GLY A 225 10.32 -19.79 0.95
N THR A 226 9.29 -18.96 0.77
CA THR A 226 8.18 -18.79 1.73
C THR A 226 6.83 -18.79 1.02
N ASP A 227 5.73 -18.82 1.81
CA ASP A 227 4.36 -18.64 1.31
C ASP A 227 3.86 -17.16 1.41
N THR A 228 4.71 -16.23 1.86
CA THR A 228 4.36 -14.83 2.00
C THR A 228 4.14 -14.20 0.64
N LEU A 229 2.93 -13.71 0.37
CA LEU A 229 2.62 -12.97 -0.84
C LEU A 229 3.45 -11.67 -0.88
N ALA A 230 3.89 -11.31 -2.07
CA ALA A 230 4.73 -10.14 -2.32
C ALA A 230 4.12 -9.26 -3.42
N GLY A 231 2.89 -8.81 -3.17
CA GLY A 231 2.08 -8.07 -4.13
C GLY A 231 1.44 -8.94 -5.21
N SER A 232 0.76 -8.32 -6.16
CA SER A 232 -0.03 -9.00 -7.18
C SER A 232 0.67 -9.00 -8.55
N VAL A 233 0.35 -10.01 -9.35
CA VAL A 233 0.72 -10.11 -10.76
C VAL A 233 -0.49 -9.95 -11.69
N MET A 234 -1.65 -9.61 -11.13
CA MET A 234 -2.89 -9.40 -11.87
C MET A 234 -3.09 -7.91 -12.22
N PRO A 235 -3.36 -7.57 -13.48
CA PRO A 235 -3.72 -6.19 -13.85
C PRO A 235 -5.01 -5.73 -13.19
N LEU A 236 -5.09 -4.44 -12.80
CA LEU A 236 -6.22 -3.86 -12.08
C LEU A 236 -7.58 -4.11 -12.78
N PHE A 237 -7.66 -4.04 -14.11
CA PHE A 237 -8.92 -4.22 -14.84
C PHE A 237 -9.53 -5.61 -14.64
N GLN A 238 -8.73 -6.63 -14.37
CA GLN A 238 -9.23 -7.97 -14.06
C GLN A 238 -9.95 -8.00 -12.72
N GLY A 239 -9.44 -7.30 -11.70
CA GLY A 239 -10.13 -7.10 -10.42
C GLY A 239 -11.47 -6.38 -10.61
N VAL A 240 -11.49 -5.32 -11.43
CA VAL A 240 -12.74 -4.62 -11.76
C VAL A 240 -13.78 -5.56 -12.40
N ARG A 241 -13.37 -6.43 -13.33
CA ARG A 241 -14.26 -7.42 -13.94
C ARG A 241 -14.81 -8.41 -12.91
N ARG A 242 -13.95 -8.92 -12.03
CA ARG A 242 -14.33 -9.91 -10.99
C ARG A 242 -15.36 -9.37 -10.00
N ILE A 243 -15.26 -8.10 -9.63
CA ILE A 243 -16.26 -7.47 -8.74
C ILE A 243 -17.62 -7.32 -9.42
N HIS A 244 -17.64 -7.17 -10.74
CA HIS A 244 -18.88 -7.02 -11.51
C HIS A 244 -19.60 -8.36 -11.74
N GLU A 245 -18.87 -9.48 -11.76
CA GLU A 245 -19.41 -10.84 -11.90
C GLU A 245 -19.97 -11.37 -10.56
#